data_424e6cdeb760b3b7922bda474c227c38
#
_entry.id   424e6cdeb760b3b7922bda474c227c38
#
_cell.length_a   1.000
_cell.length_b   1.000
_cell.length_c   1.000
_cell.angle_alpha   90.00
_cell.angle_beta   90.00
_cell.angle_gamma   90.00
#
_symmetry.space_group_name_H-M   'P 1'
#
loop_
_entity.id
_entity.type
_entity.pdbx_description
1 polymer ?
#
loop_
_entity_poly.entity_id
_entity_poly.type
_entity_poly.pdbx_seq_one_letter_code
_entity_poly.pdbx_strand_id
1 'polypeptide(L)'
;MLLSFHPILEGDVNRLCAGRDPDPEDLAAMDKATAILLPQGCRESLYRAARRACARVFPNYEARFAYPGKTGQVKLFRELGLPHPESLIFSNIEDFNTRYPDPDKMPLAPPLMVKRDW
;
A
#
# COMPACT_ATOMS: atom_id res chain seq x y z
N MET A 1 -13.98 15.92 16.31
CA MET A 1 -12.77 16.60 15.87
C MET A 1 -12.18 15.81 14.71
N LEU A 2 -11.97 16.44 13.58
CA LEU A 2 -11.27 15.86 12.42
C LEU A 2 -9.76 16.04 12.61
N LEU A 3 -9.03 14.94 12.73
CA LEU A 3 -7.58 14.95 12.76
C LEU A 3 -7.02 14.67 11.35
N SER A 4 -6.16 15.55 10.83
CA SER A 4 -5.53 15.36 9.54
C SER A 4 -4.02 15.14 9.67
N PHE A 5 -3.54 14.06 9.08
CA PHE A 5 -2.13 13.81 8.79
C PHE A 5 -1.78 14.09 7.31
N HIS A 6 -2.76 14.57 6.55
CA HIS A 6 -2.58 14.87 5.14
C HIS A 6 -1.84 16.18 4.94
N PRO A 7 -0.89 16.29 4.00
CA PRO A 7 -0.07 17.50 3.85
C PRO A 7 -0.82 18.69 3.25
N ILE A 8 -1.99 18.48 2.63
CA ILE A 8 -2.74 19.51 1.92
C ILE A 8 -4.16 19.66 2.47
N LEU A 9 -4.81 18.53 2.83
CA LEU A 9 -6.18 18.55 3.32
C LEU A 9 -6.20 18.83 4.83
N GLU A 10 -6.77 19.95 5.22
CA GLU A 10 -6.82 20.41 6.59
C GLU A 10 -8.01 19.81 7.37
N GLY A 11 -7.77 19.54 8.64
CA GLY A 11 -8.78 19.20 9.64
C GLY A 11 -8.80 20.21 10.77
N ASP A 12 -9.54 19.92 11.83
CA ASP A 12 -9.56 20.74 13.06
C ASP A 12 -8.18 20.73 13.74
N VAL A 13 -7.48 19.60 13.67
CA VAL A 13 -6.10 19.44 14.13
C VAL A 13 -5.28 18.84 12.99
N ASN A 14 -4.11 19.43 12.73
CA ASN A 14 -3.22 19.04 11.66
C ASN A 14 -1.87 18.59 12.23
N ARG A 15 -1.39 17.40 11.85
CA ARG A 15 -0.10 16.86 12.28
C ARG A 15 0.62 16.23 11.09
N LEU A 16 1.93 16.39 11.03
CA LEU A 16 2.74 15.76 9.98
C LEU A 16 3.39 14.48 10.53
N CYS A 17 3.12 13.38 9.86
CA CYS A 17 3.71 12.08 10.17
C CYS A 17 4.27 11.41 8.91
N ALA A 18 4.92 12.24 8.05
CA ALA A 18 5.48 11.74 6.79
C ALA A 18 6.76 10.95 7.05
N GLY A 19 6.73 9.67 6.71
CA GLY A 19 7.91 8.82 6.74
C GLY A 19 8.41 8.40 8.14
N ARG A 20 7.70 8.71 9.21
CA ARG A 20 7.99 8.27 10.58
C ARG A 20 6.86 7.44 11.16
N ASP A 21 7.10 6.77 12.25
CA ASP A 21 6.07 6.15 13.06
C ASP A 21 5.34 7.20 13.92
N PRO A 22 4.08 6.95 14.29
CA PRO A 22 3.35 7.86 15.15
C PRO A 22 4.00 7.99 16.53
N ASP A 23 4.13 9.21 17.01
CA ASP A 23 4.63 9.51 18.34
C ASP A 23 3.50 9.55 19.40
N PRO A 24 3.83 9.70 20.71
CA PRO A 24 2.81 9.76 21.76
C PRO A 24 1.78 10.90 21.59
N GLU A 25 2.18 12.02 21.01
CA GLU A 25 1.27 13.13 20.77
C GLU A 25 0.31 12.83 19.61
N ASP A 26 0.79 12.13 18.57
CA ASP A 26 -0.06 11.64 17.48
C ASP A 26 -1.12 10.68 18.03
N LEU A 27 -0.72 9.74 18.88
CA LEU A 27 -1.63 8.78 19.50
C LEU A 27 -2.67 9.48 20.37
N ALA A 28 -2.25 10.44 21.18
CA ALA A 28 -3.16 11.22 22.03
C ALA A 28 -4.15 12.07 21.20
N ALA A 29 -3.74 12.56 20.04
CA ALA A 29 -4.63 13.26 19.12
C ALA A 29 -5.63 12.29 18.45
N MET A 30 -5.19 11.09 18.07
CA MET A 30 -6.06 10.05 17.49
C MET A 30 -7.17 9.63 18.45
N ASP A 31 -6.87 9.49 19.76
CA ASP A 31 -7.84 9.10 20.77
C ASP A 31 -8.99 10.11 20.94
N LYS A 32 -8.76 11.37 20.58
CA LYS A 32 -9.76 12.44 20.62
C LYS A 32 -10.50 12.63 19.29
N ALA A 33 -10.05 11.98 18.23
CA ALA A 33 -10.58 12.18 16.89
C ALA A 33 -11.90 11.43 16.67
N THR A 34 -12.84 12.08 16.00
CA THR A 34 -14.08 11.45 15.48
C THR A 34 -13.92 10.97 14.05
N ALA A 35 -12.91 11.51 13.35
CA ALA A 35 -12.48 11.07 12.03
C ALA A 35 -11.00 11.38 11.83
N ILE A 36 -10.32 10.54 11.08
CA ILE A 36 -8.88 10.69 10.79
C ILE A 36 -8.64 10.64 9.28
N LEU A 37 -7.91 11.64 8.79
CA LEU A 37 -7.48 11.75 7.41
C LEU A 37 -5.98 11.44 7.30
N LEU A 38 -5.65 10.43 6.50
CA LEU A 38 -4.28 9.92 6.34
C LEU A 38 -3.62 10.44 5.06
N PRO A 39 -2.28 10.55 5.03
CA PRO A 39 -1.55 10.92 3.82
C PRO A 39 -1.44 9.75 2.85
N GLN A 40 -1.17 10.04 1.57
CA GLN A 40 -0.90 9.00 0.57
C GLN A 40 0.33 8.13 0.92
N GLY A 41 1.39 8.76 1.41
CA GLY A 41 2.63 8.08 1.84
C GLY A 41 2.55 7.46 3.23
N CYS A 42 1.36 7.06 3.68
CA CYS A 42 1.11 6.50 4.99
C CYS A 42 1.92 5.22 5.24
N ARG A 43 2.66 5.16 6.36
CA ARG A 43 3.22 3.92 6.88
C ARG A 43 2.13 3.04 7.47
N GLU A 44 2.34 1.73 7.44
CA GLU A 44 1.40 0.78 8.04
C GLU A 44 1.20 1.03 9.54
N SER A 45 2.25 1.39 10.27
CA SER A 45 2.19 1.72 11.70
C SER A 45 1.20 2.86 11.99
N LEU A 46 1.23 3.93 11.18
CA LEU A 46 0.29 5.05 11.30
C LEU A 46 -1.15 4.59 10.99
N TYR A 47 -1.33 3.85 9.90
CA TYR A 47 -2.64 3.31 9.54
C TYR A 47 -3.24 2.42 10.64
N ARG A 48 -2.46 1.48 11.15
CA ARG A 48 -2.90 0.55 12.21
C ARG A 48 -3.22 1.29 13.50
N ALA A 49 -2.43 2.31 13.88
CA ALA A 49 -2.72 3.14 15.04
C ALA A 49 -4.05 3.90 14.87
N ALA A 50 -4.24 4.57 13.72
CA ALA A 50 -5.47 5.29 13.42
C ALA A 50 -6.71 4.38 13.46
N ARG A 51 -6.62 3.18 12.86
CA ARG A 51 -7.72 2.20 12.85
C ARG A 51 -8.09 1.66 14.23
N ARG A 52 -7.12 1.56 15.15
CA ARG A 52 -7.39 1.17 16.54
C ARG A 52 -8.09 2.29 17.32
N ALA A 53 -7.70 3.54 17.08
CA ALA A 53 -8.23 4.68 17.82
C ALA A 53 -9.58 5.19 17.28
N CYS A 54 -9.84 5.08 15.98
CA CYS A 54 -10.99 5.70 15.34
C CYS A 54 -11.64 4.77 14.31
N ALA A 55 -12.97 4.72 14.32
CA ALA A 55 -13.73 3.94 13.34
C ALA A 55 -13.76 4.59 11.95
N ARG A 56 -13.66 5.93 11.90
CA ARG A 56 -13.71 6.72 10.65
C ARG A 56 -12.32 7.14 10.23
N VAL A 57 -11.66 6.30 9.45
CA VAL A 57 -10.31 6.56 8.90
C VAL A 57 -10.38 6.56 7.38
N PHE A 58 -9.87 7.61 6.76
CA PHE A 58 -9.80 7.76 5.31
C PHE A 58 -8.37 8.15 4.88
N PRO A 59 -7.86 7.61 3.78
CA PRO A 59 -8.41 6.50 2.99
C PRO A 59 -8.35 5.15 3.72
N ASN A 60 -9.13 4.18 3.22
CA ASN A 60 -9.00 2.81 3.69
C ASN A 60 -7.84 2.13 2.96
N TYR A 61 -6.75 1.89 3.67
CA TYR A 61 -5.53 1.26 3.13
C TYR A 61 -5.43 -0.24 3.43
N GLU A 62 -6.51 -0.89 3.84
CA GLU A 62 -6.47 -2.31 4.23
C GLU A 62 -5.93 -3.19 3.09
N ALA A 63 -6.49 -3.04 1.88
CA ALA A 63 -6.05 -3.79 0.71
C ALA A 63 -4.60 -3.47 0.32
N ARG A 64 -4.18 -2.20 0.47
CA ARG A 64 -2.80 -1.79 0.17
C ARG A 64 -1.77 -2.50 1.03
N PHE A 65 -2.05 -2.66 2.32
CA PHE A 65 -1.11 -3.30 3.24
C PHE A 65 -1.24 -4.82 3.25
N ALA A 66 -2.44 -5.37 2.94
CA ALA A 66 -2.63 -6.80 2.77
C ALA A 66 -2.02 -7.34 1.46
N TYR A 67 -2.00 -6.51 0.41
CA TYR A 67 -1.50 -6.85 -0.93
C TYR A 67 -0.46 -5.83 -1.39
N PRO A 68 0.73 -5.80 -0.77
CA PRO A 68 1.73 -4.78 -1.06
C PRO A 68 2.36 -4.94 -2.44
N GLY A 69 2.69 -3.81 -3.06
CA GLY A 69 3.43 -3.73 -4.30
C GLY A 69 2.65 -4.21 -5.53
N LYS A 70 3.36 -4.34 -6.64
CA LYS A 70 2.80 -4.83 -7.91
C LYS A 70 2.46 -6.33 -7.83
N THR A 71 3.30 -7.08 -7.14
CA THR A 71 3.07 -8.50 -6.85
C THR A 71 1.78 -8.71 -6.05
N GLY A 72 1.56 -7.89 -5.01
CA GLY A 72 0.33 -7.91 -4.22
C GLY A 72 -0.90 -7.60 -5.06
N GLN A 73 -0.84 -6.62 -5.95
CA GLN A 73 -1.94 -6.31 -6.87
C GLN A 73 -2.30 -7.49 -7.78
N VAL A 74 -1.31 -8.16 -8.36
CA VAL A 74 -1.55 -9.35 -9.19
C VAL A 74 -2.21 -10.46 -8.38
N LYS A 75 -1.74 -10.71 -7.16
CA LYS A 75 -2.34 -11.71 -6.26
C LYS A 75 -3.80 -11.38 -5.94
N LEU A 76 -4.10 -10.12 -5.62
CA LEU A 76 -5.47 -9.67 -5.35
C LEU A 76 -6.38 -9.88 -6.54
N PHE A 77 -5.95 -9.51 -7.74
CA PHE A 77 -6.75 -9.69 -8.95
C PHE A 77 -7.02 -11.16 -9.25
N ARG A 78 -6.04 -12.04 -9.04
CA ARG A 78 -6.22 -13.48 -9.19
C ARG A 78 -7.22 -14.04 -8.18
N GLU A 79 -7.11 -13.65 -6.90
CA GLU A 79 -8.02 -14.11 -5.84
C GLU A 79 -9.46 -13.65 -6.07
N LEU A 80 -9.67 -12.42 -6.57
CA LEU A 80 -10.99 -11.87 -6.85
C LEU A 80 -11.52 -12.25 -8.23
N GLY A 81 -10.74 -12.93 -9.07
CA GLY A 81 -11.12 -13.27 -10.44
C GLY A 81 -11.31 -12.04 -11.34
N LEU A 82 -10.62 -10.93 -11.05
CA LEU A 82 -10.71 -9.71 -11.84
C LEU A 82 -9.89 -9.82 -13.13
N PRO A 83 -10.38 -9.24 -14.24
CA PRO A 83 -9.59 -9.14 -15.47
C PRO A 83 -8.29 -8.37 -15.22
N HIS A 84 -7.18 -8.96 -15.61
CA HIS A 84 -5.86 -8.34 -15.54
C HIS A 84 -4.95 -8.94 -16.62
N PRO A 85 -3.90 -8.23 -17.05
CA PRO A 85 -2.91 -8.77 -17.97
C PRO A 85 -2.26 -10.03 -17.41
N GLU A 86 -2.01 -11.01 -18.26
CA GLU A 86 -1.23 -12.19 -17.89
C GLU A 86 0.13 -11.77 -17.33
N SER A 87 0.48 -12.29 -16.15
CA SER A 87 1.62 -11.79 -15.38
C SER A 87 2.43 -12.94 -14.82
N LEU A 88 3.76 -12.83 -14.92
CA LEU A 88 4.72 -13.70 -14.27
C LEU A 88 5.44 -12.91 -13.17
N ILE A 89 5.63 -13.57 -12.03
CA ILE A 89 6.26 -12.99 -10.84
C ILE A 89 7.57 -13.72 -10.55
N PHE A 90 8.63 -12.95 -10.35
CA PHE A 90 9.96 -13.46 -10.01
C PHE A 90 10.46 -12.74 -8.75
N SER A 91 11.18 -13.45 -7.89
CA SER A 91 11.75 -12.89 -6.67
C SER A 91 12.88 -11.90 -6.97
N ASN A 92 13.67 -12.20 -8.00
CA ASN A 92 14.81 -11.42 -8.47
C ASN A 92 15.20 -11.86 -9.89
N ILE A 93 16.26 -11.27 -10.44
CA ILE A 93 16.72 -11.58 -11.79
C ILE A 93 17.30 -13.00 -11.88
N GLU A 94 17.91 -13.49 -10.82
CA GLU A 94 18.45 -14.85 -10.74
C GLU A 94 17.34 -15.90 -10.82
N ASP A 95 16.21 -15.66 -10.17
CA ASP A 95 15.02 -16.49 -10.24
C ASP A 95 14.46 -16.53 -11.67
N PHE A 96 14.40 -15.39 -12.36
CA PHE A 96 14.03 -15.32 -13.77
C PHE A 96 14.97 -16.14 -14.64
N ASN A 97 16.28 -15.95 -14.52
CA ASN A 97 17.28 -16.65 -15.31
C ASN A 97 17.26 -18.16 -15.06
N THR A 98 16.95 -18.58 -13.85
CA THR A 98 16.86 -20.00 -13.49
C THR A 98 15.62 -20.66 -14.09
N ARG A 99 14.47 -19.98 -14.07
CA ARG A 99 13.23 -20.51 -14.65
C ARG A 99 13.23 -20.49 -16.18
N TYR A 100 13.83 -19.45 -16.75
CA TYR A 100 13.88 -19.24 -18.21
C TYR A 100 15.31 -18.96 -18.67
N PRO A 101 16.18 -20.00 -18.70
CA PRO A 101 17.54 -19.86 -19.26
C PRO A 101 17.53 -19.40 -20.70
N ASP A 102 16.50 -19.79 -21.46
CA ASP A 102 16.20 -19.33 -22.80
C ASP A 102 14.94 -18.45 -22.75
N PRO A 103 15.09 -17.10 -22.83
CA PRO A 103 13.94 -16.19 -22.76
C PRO A 103 12.89 -16.40 -23.84
N ASP A 104 13.27 -16.97 -24.99
CA ASP A 104 12.34 -17.25 -26.09
C ASP A 104 11.32 -18.37 -25.74
N LYS A 105 11.63 -19.15 -24.70
CA LYS A 105 10.72 -20.20 -24.17
C LYS A 105 9.80 -19.73 -23.06
N MET A 106 9.85 -18.43 -22.71
CA MET A 106 8.94 -17.85 -21.74
C MET A 106 7.50 -17.87 -22.28
N PRO A 107 6.48 -18.19 -21.43
CA PRO A 107 5.10 -18.33 -21.91
C PRO A 107 4.44 -17.01 -22.36
N LEU A 108 5.00 -15.85 -21.99
CA LEU A 108 4.51 -14.55 -22.45
C LEU A 108 5.24 -14.11 -23.72
N ALA A 109 4.47 -13.72 -24.74
CA ALA A 109 5.01 -13.19 -25.98
C ALA A 109 5.15 -11.65 -25.93
N PRO A 110 6.16 -11.06 -26.63
CA PRO A 110 6.24 -9.62 -26.79
C PRO A 110 4.98 -9.02 -27.48
N PRO A 111 4.62 -7.75 -27.18
CA PRO A 111 5.33 -6.82 -26.32
C PRO A 111 5.14 -7.10 -24.82
N LEU A 112 6.20 -6.92 -24.03
CA LEU A 112 6.22 -7.17 -22.59
C LEU A 112 6.45 -5.88 -21.80
N MET A 113 5.85 -5.80 -20.61
CA MET A 113 6.14 -4.74 -19.64
C MET A 113 6.77 -5.36 -18.40
N VAL A 114 7.97 -4.88 -18.05
CA VAL A 114 8.67 -5.27 -16.83
C VAL A 114 8.48 -4.19 -15.76
N LYS A 115 8.04 -4.59 -14.58
CA LYS A 115 7.83 -3.69 -13.44
C LYS A 115 8.61 -4.15 -12.24
N ARG A 116 9.18 -3.20 -11.51
CA ARG A 116 9.69 -3.45 -10.17
C ARG A 116 8.54 -3.56 -9.18
N ASP A 117 8.74 -4.41 -8.18
CA ASP A 117 7.81 -4.58 -7.07
C ASP A 117 8.24 -3.68 -5.89
N TRP A 118 7.54 -2.61 -5.69
CA TRP A 118 7.67 -1.71 -4.55
C TRP A 118 6.38 -0.93 -4.26
#